data_0afcb56f6ef6749d846f0d5f42b3fdde
#
_entry.id   0afcb56f6ef6749d846f0d5f42b3fdde
#
_cell.length_a   1.000
_cell.length_b   1.000
_cell.length_c   1.000
_cell.angle_alpha   90.00
_cell.angle_beta   90.00
_cell.angle_gamma   90.00
#
_symmetry.space_group_name_H-M   'P 1'
#
loop_
_entity.id
_entity.type
_entity.pdbx_description
1 polymer ?
#
loop_
_entity_poly.entity_id
_entity_poly.type
_entity_poly.pdbx_seq_one_letter_code
_entity_poly.pdbx_strand_id
1 'polypeptide(L)'
;QSELVANEALPPQSKDPRAAAALESPLVSEEHTARNHQAVLVHRTRQSGLRVAAGIDHIVEGPEQSSDEMTSSPDVCRLTIATVLRPGERLRVVKYLAYGWSSQRTRPALHDQVVAALAGARLSGWNGLLAEQRAYLDEFWAGADVEIDGDSEVQQAVRFGLFHILQSAARAEQRPIPGKGLTGPGYDGHTFWDTETFVLPVLIFTTPETA
;
A
#
# COMPACT_ATOMS: atom_id res chain seq x y z
N GLN A 1 -17.74 9.12 -0.13
CA GLN A 1 -16.55 9.62 -0.86
C GLN A 1 -15.40 8.63 -0.72
N SER A 2 -14.62 8.48 -1.79
CA SER A 2 -13.39 7.69 -1.81
C SER A 2 -12.26 8.56 -2.36
N GLU A 3 -11.16 8.64 -1.64
CA GLU A 3 -10.07 9.55 -1.96
C GLU A 3 -8.74 8.83 -2.10
N LEU A 4 -7.85 9.41 -2.88
CA LEU A 4 -6.41 9.19 -2.91
C LEU A 4 -5.76 10.55 -2.67
N VAL A 5 -5.01 10.66 -1.58
CA VAL A 5 -4.41 11.92 -1.13
C VAL A 5 -2.90 11.78 -1.07
N ALA A 6 -2.20 12.75 -1.65
CA ALA A 6 -0.77 12.96 -1.48
C ALA A 6 -0.52 14.21 -0.63
N ASN A 7 0.66 14.34 -0.06
CA ASN A 7 1.01 15.48 0.81
C ASN A 7 0.01 15.74 1.95
N GLU A 8 -0.58 14.66 2.48
CA GLU A 8 -1.50 14.79 3.62
C GLU A 8 -0.78 15.44 4.80
N ALA A 9 -1.47 16.39 5.46
CA ALA A 9 -0.93 17.05 6.63
C ALA A 9 -0.71 16.01 7.74
N LEU A 10 0.53 15.88 8.18
CA LEU A 10 0.88 15.02 9.29
C LEU A 10 0.41 15.66 10.61
N PRO A 11 0.03 14.86 11.62
CA PRO A 11 -0.27 15.37 12.94
C PRO A 11 0.95 16.11 13.49
N PRO A 12 0.75 17.08 14.42
CA PRO A 12 1.84 17.87 14.99
C PRO A 12 2.92 16.95 15.57
N GLN A 13 4.17 17.33 15.34
CA GLN A 13 5.35 16.53 15.71
C GLN A 13 5.33 16.17 17.20
N SER A 14 5.55 14.90 17.46
CA SER A 14 5.99 14.42 18.77
C SER A 14 7.41 14.91 19.04
N LYS A 15 7.73 15.27 20.29
CA LYS A 15 9.13 15.51 20.73
C LYS A 15 9.93 14.22 20.84
N ASP A 16 9.33 13.08 20.60
CA ASP A 16 9.99 11.78 20.59
C ASP A 16 10.90 11.69 19.35
N PRO A 17 12.21 11.49 19.52
CA PRO A 17 13.15 11.36 18.41
C PRO A 17 12.87 10.13 17.51
N ARG A 18 12.03 9.21 17.97
CA ARG A 18 11.57 8.06 17.17
C ARG A 18 10.41 8.39 16.24
N ALA A 19 9.76 9.53 16.43
CA ALA A 19 8.72 10.00 15.52
C ALA A 19 9.37 10.51 14.23
N ALA A 20 8.72 10.25 13.09
CA ALA A 20 9.17 10.80 11.82
C ALA A 20 9.13 12.32 11.82
N ALA A 21 10.07 12.94 11.14
CA ALA A 21 10.02 14.37 10.86
C ALA A 21 8.76 14.70 10.04
N ALA A 22 8.01 15.71 10.46
CA ALA A 22 6.92 16.22 9.64
C ALA A 22 7.53 16.99 8.47
N LEU A 23 7.37 16.46 7.28
CA LEU A 23 7.83 17.08 6.05
C LEU A 23 6.66 17.88 5.44
N GLU A 24 6.86 19.18 5.25
CA GLU A 24 5.88 20.00 4.55
C GLU A 24 5.93 19.73 3.04
N SER A 25 4.84 19.16 2.50
CA SER A 25 4.69 18.87 1.06
C SER A 25 5.93 18.22 0.44
N PRO A 26 6.35 17.03 0.90
CA PRO A 26 7.59 16.39 0.43
C PRO A 26 7.53 15.97 -1.04
N LEU A 27 6.34 15.93 -1.61
CA LEU A 27 6.07 15.50 -2.96
C LEU A 27 5.73 16.68 -3.87
N VAL A 28 6.25 16.67 -5.09
CA VAL A 28 5.90 17.62 -6.15
C VAL A 28 5.04 16.90 -7.17
N SER A 29 3.85 17.39 -7.41
CA SER A 29 2.95 16.83 -8.43
C SER A 29 3.55 17.02 -9.82
N GLU A 30 3.64 15.94 -10.59
CA GLU A 30 4.07 15.94 -12.00
C GLU A 30 2.89 15.65 -12.94
N GLU A 31 1.87 14.94 -12.48
CA GLU A 31 0.68 14.61 -13.25
C GLU A 31 -0.47 14.22 -12.33
N HIS A 32 -1.68 14.60 -12.70
CA HIS A 32 -2.90 14.07 -12.12
C HIS A 32 -3.95 13.88 -13.21
N THR A 33 -4.59 12.72 -13.21
CA THR A 33 -5.58 12.35 -14.21
C THR A 33 -6.79 11.72 -13.55
N ALA A 34 -7.97 11.96 -14.12
CA ALA A 34 -9.20 11.29 -13.74
C ALA A 34 -10.01 10.96 -14.99
N ARG A 35 -10.51 9.75 -15.07
CA ARG A 35 -11.38 9.27 -16.16
C ARG A 35 -12.32 8.21 -15.64
N ASN A 36 -13.62 8.42 -15.83
CA ASN A 36 -14.66 7.55 -15.27
C ASN A 36 -14.45 7.37 -13.76
N HIS A 37 -14.24 6.13 -13.27
CA HIS A 37 -14.00 5.82 -11.87
C HIS A 37 -12.52 5.58 -11.53
N GLN A 38 -11.62 5.86 -12.46
CA GLN A 38 -10.17 5.69 -12.32
C GLN A 38 -9.49 7.04 -12.22
N ALA A 39 -8.50 7.14 -11.33
CA ALA A 39 -7.61 8.29 -11.26
C ALA A 39 -6.18 7.88 -10.91
N VAL A 40 -5.22 8.67 -11.38
CA VAL A 40 -3.79 8.48 -11.11
C VAL A 40 -3.17 9.81 -10.71
N LEU A 41 -2.36 9.77 -9.66
CA LEU A 41 -1.46 10.83 -9.24
C LEU A 41 -0.03 10.39 -9.46
N VAL A 42 0.78 11.24 -10.11
CA VAL A 42 2.23 11.03 -10.24
C VAL A 42 2.96 12.17 -9.56
N HIS A 43 3.81 11.83 -8.62
CA HIS A 43 4.60 12.76 -7.84
C HIS A 43 6.09 12.43 -7.93
N ARG A 44 6.91 13.41 -7.60
CA ARG A 44 8.35 13.27 -7.41
C ARG A 44 8.74 13.82 -6.05
N THR A 45 9.58 13.09 -5.34
CA THR A 45 10.17 13.58 -4.08
C THR A 45 11.08 14.78 -4.34
N ARG A 46 11.02 15.79 -3.46
CA ARG A 46 11.78 17.04 -3.64
C ARG A 46 13.29 16.84 -3.63
N GLN A 47 13.80 15.98 -2.77
CA GLN A 47 15.23 15.81 -2.57
C GLN A 47 15.81 14.67 -3.40
N SER A 48 15.29 13.47 -3.26
CA SER A 48 15.84 12.27 -3.93
C SER A 48 15.46 12.15 -5.40
N GLY A 49 14.44 12.90 -5.86
CA GLY A 49 13.97 12.80 -7.25
C GLY A 49 13.23 11.49 -7.57
N LEU A 50 12.93 10.66 -6.57
CA LEU A 50 12.18 9.42 -6.74
C LEU A 50 10.76 9.74 -7.22
N ARG A 51 10.33 9.12 -8.31
CA ARG A 51 8.94 9.20 -8.76
C ARG A 51 8.10 8.14 -8.09
N VAL A 52 6.88 8.53 -7.73
CA VAL A 52 5.84 7.66 -7.20
C VAL A 52 4.57 7.92 -7.98
N ALA A 53 3.96 6.88 -8.51
CA ALA A 53 2.62 6.92 -9.05
C ALA A 53 1.69 6.13 -8.13
N ALA A 54 0.53 6.69 -7.86
CA ALA A 54 -0.54 6.04 -7.13
C ALA A 54 -1.83 6.14 -7.94
N GLY A 55 -2.55 5.05 -8.08
CA GLY A 55 -3.80 5.01 -8.81
C GLY A 55 -4.91 4.34 -8.04
N ILE A 56 -6.13 4.80 -8.29
CA ILE A 56 -7.36 4.19 -7.77
C ILE A 56 -8.30 3.90 -8.93
N ASP A 57 -9.05 2.82 -8.80
CA ASP A 57 -10.15 2.48 -9.69
C ASP A 57 -11.30 1.89 -8.87
N HIS A 58 -12.54 2.09 -9.32
CA HIS A 58 -13.71 1.66 -8.57
C HIS A 58 -14.69 0.88 -9.44
N ILE A 59 -15.30 -0.13 -8.84
CA ILE A 59 -16.53 -0.74 -9.32
C ILE A 59 -17.65 -0.26 -8.39
N VAL A 60 -18.65 0.37 -8.97
CA VAL A 60 -19.82 0.87 -8.24
C VAL A 60 -21.03 0.11 -8.72
N GLU A 61 -21.72 -0.56 -7.81
CA GLU A 61 -22.95 -1.31 -8.05
C GLU A 61 -24.02 -0.75 -7.10
N GLY A 62 -25.05 -0.15 -7.63
CA GLY A 62 -26.11 0.47 -6.84
C GLY A 62 -27.37 0.74 -7.64
N PRO A 63 -28.37 1.41 -7.06
CA PRO A 63 -29.57 1.80 -7.76
C PRO A 63 -29.29 2.66 -8.99
N GLU A 64 -30.13 2.55 -10.03
CA GLU A 64 -29.99 3.32 -11.29
C GLU A 64 -29.99 4.85 -11.07
N GLN A 65 -30.58 5.32 -9.98
CA GLN A 65 -30.63 6.75 -9.64
C GLN A 65 -29.35 7.25 -8.94
N SER A 66 -28.32 6.42 -8.80
CA SER A 66 -27.04 6.85 -8.26
C SER A 66 -26.33 7.80 -9.21
N SER A 67 -25.77 8.87 -8.69
CA SER A 67 -24.87 9.76 -9.43
C SER A 67 -23.45 9.60 -8.90
N ASP A 68 -22.48 9.71 -9.78
CA ASP A 68 -21.06 9.69 -9.42
C ASP A 68 -20.29 10.78 -10.14
N GLU A 69 -19.25 11.26 -9.49
CA GLU A 69 -18.33 12.26 -10.01
C GLU A 69 -16.91 11.93 -9.59
N MET A 70 -16.00 11.89 -10.56
CA MET A 70 -14.58 11.72 -10.32
C MET A 70 -13.83 13.01 -10.61
N THR A 71 -13.12 13.53 -9.61
CA THR A 71 -12.31 14.75 -9.72
C THR A 71 -10.85 14.47 -9.42
N SER A 72 -9.94 15.26 -10.01
CA SER A 72 -8.52 15.22 -9.68
C SER A 72 -7.93 16.63 -9.60
N SER A 73 -7.03 16.79 -8.67
CA SER A 73 -6.18 17.96 -8.46
C SER A 73 -4.74 17.50 -8.20
N PRO A 74 -3.76 18.39 -8.11
CA PRO A 74 -2.35 17.99 -7.94
C PRO A 74 -2.09 16.94 -6.86
N ASP A 75 -2.78 17.03 -5.72
CA ASP A 75 -2.54 16.16 -4.56
C ASP A 75 -3.75 15.31 -4.15
N VAL A 76 -4.89 15.45 -4.82
CA VAL A 76 -6.11 14.73 -4.42
C VAL A 76 -6.89 14.25 -5.63
N CYS A 77 -7.20 12.96 -5.65
CA CYS A 77 -8.26 12.41 -6.48
C CYS A 77 -9.42 11.96 -5.60
N ARG A 78 -10.65 12.24 -6.05
CA ARG A 78 -11.86 11.96 -5.28
C ARG A 78 -12.97 11.41 -6.16
N LEU A 79 -13.52 10.26 -5.78
CA LEU A 79 -14.80 9.78 -6.27
C LEU A 79 -15.89 10.11 -5.25
N THR A 80 -16.89 10.85 -5.69
CA THR A 80 -18.11 11.13 -4.90
C THR A 80 -19.25 10.32 -5.50
N ILE A 81 -19.95 9.56 -4.68
CA ILE A 81 -21.14 8.80 -5.06
C ILE A 81 -22.29 9.30 -4.20
N ALA A 82 -23.38 9.68 -4.83
CA ALA A 82 -24.61 10.06 -4.15
C ALA A 82 -25.77 9.18 -4.61
N THR A 83 -26.51 8.62 -3.66
CA THR A 83 -27.66 7.76 -3.92
C THR A 83 -28.64 7.78 -2.75
N VAL A 84 -29.89 7.43 -3.02
CA VAL A 84 -30.91 7.21 -1.99
C VAL A 84 -31.21 5.71 -1.99
N LEU A 85 -30.98 5.07 -0.85
CA LEU A 85 -31.26 3.64 -0.69
C LEU A 85 -32.63 3.42 -0.06
N ARG A 86 -33.44 2.59 -0.67
CA ARG A 86 -34.70 2.08 -0.11
C ARG A 86 -34.44 0.83 0.74
N PRO A 87 -35.36 0.44 1.62
CA PRO A 87 -35.23 -0.82 2.37
C PRO A 87 -34.99 -2.00 1.42
N GLY A 88 -33.91 -2.75 1.64
CA GLY A 88 -33.47 -3.90 0.83
C GLY A 88 -32.54 -3.56 -0.33
N GLU A 89 -32.38 -2.31 -0.72
CA GLU A 89 -31.41 -1.90 -1.73
C GLU A 89 -29.98 -1.82 -1.14
N ARG A 90 -28.98 -2.02 -2.00
CA ARG A 90 -27.56 -2.00 -1.61
C ARG A 90 -26.76 -1.10 -2.53
N LEU A 91 -25.82 -0.37 -1.95
CA LEU A 91 -24.70 0.23 -2.66
C LEU A 91 -23.44 -0.57 -2.32
N ARG A 92 -22.79 -1.11 -3.35
CA ARG A 92 -21.49 -1.80 -3.22
C ARG A 92 -20.44 -1.00 -3.97
N VAL A 93 -19.36 -0.69 -3.28
CA VAL A 93 -18.20 -0.02 -3.88
C VAL A 93 -16.97 -0.88 -3.63
N VAL A 94 -16.31 -1.30 -4.71
CA VAL A 94 -15.01 -1.98 -4.65
C VAL A 94 -13.97 -0.99 -5.11
N LYS A 95 -12.99 -0.69 -4.25
CA LYS A 95 -11.86 0.18 -4.56
C LYS A 95 -10.63 -0.68 -4.82
N TYR A 96 -10.03 -0.52 -5.98
CA TYR A 96 -8.72 -1.03 -6.30
C TYR A 96 -7.69 0.08 -6.13
N LEU A 97 -6.51 -0.28 -5.65
CA LEU A 97 -5.42 0.64 -5.38
C LEU A 97 -4.13 0.03 -5.92
N ALA A 98 -3.36 0.81 -6.66
CA ALA A 98 -2.05 0.40 -7.17
C ALA A 98 -1.02 1.50 -6.96
N TYR A 99 0.20 1.09 -6.64
CA TYR A 99 1.35 1.96 -6.49
C TYR A 99 2.49 1.50 -7.39
N GLY A 100 3.26 2.47 -7.87
CA GLY A 100 4.52 2.23 -8.55
C GLY A 100 5.52 3.31 -8.17
N TRP A 101 6.80 2.97 -8.13
CA TRP A 101 7.88 3.93 -7.88
C TRP A 101 9.11 3.59 -8.70
N SER A 102 9.88 4.61 -9.04
CA SER A 102 11.15 4.42 -9.74
C SER A 102 11.99 5.69 -9.71
N SER A 103 13.30 5.52 -9.58
CA SER A 103 14.28 6.60 -9.80
C SER A 103 14.69 6.74 -11.27
N GLN A 104 14.38 5.75 -12.11
CA GLN A 104 14.88 5.66 -13.49
C GLN A 104 13.78 5.73 -14.55
N ARG A 105 12.56 5.27 -14.26
CA ARG A 105 11.46 5.26 -15.21
C ARG A 105 10.96 6.67 -15.50
N THR A 106 10.56 6.88 -16.74
CA THR A 106 9.88 8.12 -17.15
C THR A 106 8.50 8.22 -16.50
N ARG A 107 7.97 9.44 -16.39
CA ARG A 107 6.63 9.67 -15.86
C ARG A 107 5.55 8.86 -16.59
N PRO A 108 5.48 8.86 -17.95
CA PRO A 108 4.49 8.05 -18.67
C PRO A 108 4.62 6.55 -18.38
N ALA A 109 5.84 6.02 -18.37
CA ALA A 109 6.05 4.59 -18.11
C ALA A 109 5.60 4.16 -16.70
N LEU A 110 5.75 5.04 -15.71
CA LEU A 110 5.29 4.77 -14.37
C LEU A 110 3.77 4.91 -14.24
N HIS A 111 3.18 5.90 -14.89
CA HIS A 111 1.73 6.05 -15.01
C HIS A 111 1.11 4.78 -15.62
N ASP A 112 1.61 4.34 -16.78
CA ASP A 112 1.08 3.18 -17.49
C ASP A 112 1.24 1.87 -16.71
N GLN A 113 2.32 1.73 -15.94
CA GLN A 113 2.50 0.61 -15.02
C GLN A 113 1.37 0.53 -13.99
N VAL A 114 1.00 1.65 -13.39
CA VAL A 114 -0.08 1.72 -12.38
C VAL A 114 -1.43 1.45 -13.03
N VAL A 115 -1.69 2.02 -14.20
CA VAL A 115 -2.92 1.76 -14.97
C VAL A 115 -3.06 0.29 -15.33
N ALA A 116 -1.97 -0.34 -15.79
CA ALA A 116 -1.95 -1.77 -16.11
C ALA A 116 -2.20 -2.65 -14.87
N ALA A 117 -1.61 -2.28 -13.72
CA ALA A 117 -1.86 -2.98 -12.46
C ALA A 117 -3.33 -2.89 -12.02
N LEU A 118 -3.96 -1.71 -12.14
CA LEU A 118 -5.38 -1.53 -11.86
C LEU A 118 -6.27 -2.36 -12.80
N ALA A 119 -5.94 -2.38 -14.09
CA ALA A 119 -6.66 -3.19 -15.08
C ALA A 119 -6.53 -4.69 -14.77
N GLY A 120 -5.33 -5.18 -14.40
CA GLY A 120 -5.10 -6.54 -13.95
C GLY A 120 -5.92 -6.88 -12.70
N ALA A 121 -5.91 -5.99 -11.70
CA ALA A 121 -6.68 -6.17 -10.47
C ALA A 121 -8.21 -6.25 -10.73
N ARG A 122 -8.72 -5.44 -11.66
CA ARG A 122 -10.14 -5.53 -12.08
C ARG A 122 -10.45 -6.86 -12.78
N LEU A 123 -9.52 -7.36 -13.60
CA LEU A 123 -9.69 -8.63 -14.30
C LEU A 123 -9.71 -9.81 -13.33
N SER A 124 -8.77 -9.86 -12.37
CA SER A 124 -8.74 -10.87 -11.31
C SER A 124 -9.97 -10.76 -10.39
N GLY A 125 -10.44 -9.55 -10.16
CA GLY A 125 -11.56 -9.25 -9.26
C GLY A 125 -11.22 -9.52 -7.79
N TRP A 126 -12.15 -9.19 -6.91
CA TRP A 126 -11.94 -9.35 -5.45
C TRP A 126 -11.61 -10.79 -5.05
N ASN A 127 -12.36 -11.76 -5.57
CA ASN A 127 -12.17 -13.16 -5.20
C ASN A 127 -10.87 -13.74 -5.74
N GLY A 128 -10.43 -13.32 -6.95
CA GLY A 128 -9.15 -13.71 -7.51
C GLY A 128 -7.98 -13.18 -6.69
N LEU A 129 -7.97 -11.87 -6.39
CA LEU A 129 -6.94 -11.25 -5.56
C LEU A 129 -6.87 -11.85 -4.15
N LEU A 130 -8.03 -12.18 -3.56
CA LEU A 130 -8.08 -12.83 -2.24
C LEU A 130 -7.51 -14.26 -2.31
N ALA A 131 -7.79 -15.00 -3.38
CA ALA A 131 -7.27 -16.34 -3.58
C ALA A 131 -5.74 -16.32 -3.80
N GLU A 132 -5.24 -15.40 -4.62
CA GLU A 132 -3.79 -15.19 -4.83
C GLU A 132 -3.07 -14.83 -3.53
N GLN A 133 -3.63 -13.88 -2.75
CA GLN A 133 -3.07 -13.49 -1.45
C GLN A 133 -3.06 -14.66 -0.47
N ARG A 134 -4.12 -15.47 -0.44
CA ARG A 134 -4.20 -16.64 0.42
C ARG A 134 -3.16 -17.69 0.02
N ALA A 135 -3.05 -18.00 -1.26
CA ALA A 135 -2.07 -18.96 -1.76
C ALA A 135 -0.62 -18.56 -1.40
N TYR A 136 -0.30 -17.26 -1.56
CA TYR A 136 1.00 -16.71 -1.17
C TYR A 136 1.28 -16.88 0.34
N LEU A 137 0.30 -16.60 1.18
CA LEU A 137 0.48 -16.75 2.63
C LEU A 137 0.51 -18.23 3.06
N ASP A 138 -0.29 -19.09 2.44
CA ASP A 138 -0.27 -20.53 2.71
C ASP A 138 1.10 -21.15 2.36
N GLU A 139 1.70 -20.73 1.24
CA GLU A 139 3.05 -21.13 0.86
C GLU A 139 4.10 -20.68 1.89
N PHE A 140 4.03 -19.42 2.32
CA PHE A 140 4.91 -18.90 3.37
C PHE A 140 4.77 -19.69 4.67
N TRP A 141 3.55 -19.88 5.15
CA TRP A 141 3.31 -20.57 6.42
C TRP A 141 3.69 -22.04 6.39
N ALA A 142 3.62 -22.69 5.22
CA ALA A 142 4.06 -24.07 5.09
C ALA A 142 5.55 -24.29 5.41
N GLY A 143 6.38 -23.25 5.21
CA GLY A 143 7.83 -23.31 5.47
C GLY A 143 8.32 -22.51 6.68
N ALA A 144 7.53 -21.53 7.13
CA ALA A 144 7.99 -20.53 8.10
C ALA A 144 7.24 -20.56 9.45
N ASP A 145 6.23 -21.41 9.59
CA ASP A 145 5.45 -21.47 10.84
C ASP A 145 6.29 -22.03 11.99
N VAL A 146 6.06 -21.48 13.17
CA VAL A 146 6.64 -21.92 14.44
C VAL A 146 5.50 -22.34 15.37
N GLU A 147 5.45 -23.61 15.71
CA GLU A 147 4.44 -24.14 16.62
C GLU A 147 4.93 -24.06 18.07
N ILE A 148 4.10 -23.50 18.94
CA ILE A 148 4.37 -23.35 20.37
C ILE A 148 3.26 -24.02 21.14
N ASP A 149 3.61 -25.10 21.87
CA ASP A 149 2.68 -25.80 22.72
C ASP A 149 2.42 -25.06 24.03
N GLY A 150 1.16 -25.01 24.44
CA GLY A 150 0.73 -24.60 25.77
C GLY A 150 0.35 -23.12 25.94
N ASP A 151 0.71 -22.23 25.01
CA ASP A 151 0.35 -20.79 25.12
C ASP A 151 -0.10 -20.22 23.77
N SER A 152 -1.41 -20.04 23.63
CA SER A 152 -2.03 -19.52 22.40
C SER A 152 -1.75 -18.02 22.17
N GLU A 153 -1.50 -17.24 23.23
CA GLU A 153 -1.18 -15.81 23.09
C GLU A 153 0.24 -15.65 22.56
N VAL A 154 1.19 -16.43 23.08
CA VAL A 154 2.57 -16.45 22.59
C VAL A 154 2.60 -16.95 21.14
N GLN A 155 1.85 -18.01 20.82
CA GLN A 155 1.72 -18.52 19.45
C GLN A 155 1.23 -17.43 18.50
N GLN A 156 0.19 -16.68 18.88
CA GLN A 156 -0.33 -15.58 18.07
C GLN A 156 0.70 -14.45 17.91
N ALA A 157 1.40 -14.08 18.98
CA ALA A 157 2.41 -13.03 18.97
C ALA A 157 3.57 -13.37 18.04
N VAL A 158 4.05 -14.62 18.02
CA VAL A 158 5.12 -15.09 17.14
C VAL A 158 4.68 -15.03 15.66
N ARG A 159 3.50 -15.58 15.35
CA ARG A 159 2.95 -15.52 13.97
C ARG A 159 2.74 -14.08 13.50
N PHE A 160 2.27 -13.20 14.38
CA PHE A 160 2.11 -11.78 14.08
C PHE A 160 3.46 -11.10 13.78
N GLY A 161 4.50 -11.40 14.56
CA GLY A 161 5.86 -10.91 14.30
C GLY A 161 6.41 -11.40 12.96
N LEU A 162 6.31 -12.69 12.66
CA LEU A 162 6.72 -13.28 11.38
C LEU A 162 5.99 -12.65 10.19
N PHE A 163 4.68 -12.42 10.32
CA PHE A 163 3.89 -11.77 9.29
C PHE A 163 4.36 -10.32 9.01
N HIS A 164 4.72 -9.56 10.04
CA HIS A 164 5.24 -8.21 9.86
C HIS A 164 6.64 -8.20 9.22
N ILE A 165 7.49 -9.16 9.54
CA ILE A 165 8.79 -9.34 8.87
C ILE A 165 8.57 -9.68 7.40
N LEU A 166 7.71 -10.65 7.10
CA LEU A 166 7.37 -11.01 5.72
C LEU A 166 6.87 -9.80 4.92
N GLN A 167 5.95 -9.01 5.47
CA GLN A 167 5.41 -7.83 4.79
C GLN A 167 6.50 -6.82 4.40
N SER A 168 7.45 -6.57 5.29
CA SER A 168 8.55 -5.63 5.02
C SER A 168 9.58 -6.20 4.06
N ALA A 169 9.86 -7.50 4.13
CA ALA A 169 10.85 -8.20 3.33
C ALA A 169 10.35 -8.53 1.92
N ALA A 170 9.12 -9.03 1.78
CA ALA A 170 8.55 -9.46 0.50
C ALA A 170 8.55 -8.37 -0.59
N ARG A 171 8.66 -7.11 -0.19
CA ARG A 171 8.68 -5.96 -1.09
C ARG A 171 10.05 -5.28 -1.17
N ALA A 172 11.05 -5.85 -0.52
CA ALA A 172 12.37 -5.23 -0.43
C ALA A 172 13.09 -5.21 -1.79
N GLU A 173 12.88 -6.19 -2.67
CA GLU A 173 13.47 -6.24 -4.02
C GLU A 173 14.88 -5.63 -4.08
N GLN A 174 15.81 -6.13 -3.26
CA GLN A 174 17.15 -5.58 -3.09
C GLN A 174 17.19 -4.18 -2.44
N ARG A 175 16.25 -3.89 -1.56
CA ARG A 175 16.17 -2.64 -0.81
C ARG A 175 16.31 -2.89 0.69
N PRO A 176 16.91 -1.94 1.42
CA PRO A 176 17.03 -2.07 2.87
C PRO A 176 15.65 -2.04 3.54
N ILE A 177 15.51 -2.81 4.61
CA ILE A 177 14.32 -2.81 5.45
C ILE A 177 14.47 -1.72 6.50
N PRO A 178 13.56 -0.73 6.57
CA PRO A 178 13.64 0.34 7.57
C PRO A 178 13.33 -0.18 8.97
N GLY A 179 13.81 0.51 10.01
CA GLY A 179 13.68 0.08 11.41
C GLY A 179 12.25 -0.16 11.91
N LYS A 180 11.26 0.46 11.30
CA LYS A 180 9.82 0.20 11.56
C LYS A 180 9.18 -0.76 10.55
N GLY A 181 9.91 -1.28 9.57
CA GLY A 181 9.32 -2.04 8.46
C GLY A 181 8.20 -1.24 7.80
N LEU A 182 7.00 -1.82 7.72
CA LEU A 182 5.80 -1.14 7.21
C LEU A 182 4.83 -0.71 8.33
N THR A 183 5.24 -0.75 9.60
CA THR A 183 4.35 -0.47 10.74
C THR A 183 4.22 1.01 11.06
N GLY A 184 4.98 1.88 10.43
CA GLY A 184 4.89 3.33 10.61
C GLY A 184 6.11 4.09 10.10
N PRO A 185 6.04 5.43 10.06
CA PRO A 185 7.09 6.30 9.52
C PRO A 185 8.23 6.59 10.52
N GLY A 186 8.27 5.94 11.69
CA GLY A 186 9.29 6.20 12.69
C GLY A 186 10.71 5.99 12.16
N TYR A 187 11.67 6.73 12.73
CA TYR A 187 13.06 6.77 12.33
C TYR A 187 13.29 7.22 10.88
N ASP A 188 12.35 7.96 10.30
CA ASP A 188 12.44 8.53 8.95
C ASP A 188 12.80 7.52 7.85
N GLY A 189 12.47 6.24 8.04
CA GLY A 189 12.77 5.17 7.11
C GLY A 189 14.24 4.70 7.10
N HIS A 190 15.06 5.12 8.07
CA HIS A 190 16.42 4.66 8.19
C HIS A 190 16.53 3.19 8.55
N THR A 191 17.55 2.53 8.00
CA THR A 191 17.96 1.16 8.34
C THR A 191 18.99 1.20 9.45
N PHE A 192 18.89 0.23 10.36
CA PHE A 192 19.78 0.09 11.51
C PHE A 192 20.43 -1.30 11.52
N TRP A 193 21.43 -1.48 12.37
CA TRP A 193 22.09 -2.77 12.64
C TRP A 193 21.12 -3.87 13.08
N ASP A 194 19.97 -3.47 13.62
CA ASP A 194 18.90 -4.37 14.03
C ASP A 194 18.44 -5.26 12.88
N THR A 195 18.49 -4.77 11.65
CA THR A 195 18.12 -5.54 10.46
C THR A 195 19.03 -6.76 10.28
N GLU A 196 20.34 -6.59 10.33
CA GLU A 196 21.30 -7.69 10.20
C GLU A 196 21.28 -8.63 11.42
N THR A 197 21.03 -8.07 12.62
CA THR A 197 21.12 -8.83 13.86
C THR A 197 19.85 -9.64 14.14
N PHE A 198 18.68 -9.08 13.87
CA PHE A 198 17.39 -9.66 14.27
C PHE A 198 16.48 -10.04 13.11
N VAL A 199 16.51 -9.33 11.99
CA VAL A 199 15.62 -9.58 10.85
C VAL A 199 16.24 -10.55 9.86
N LEU A 200 17.49 -10.32 9.47
CA LEU A 200 18.18 -11.17 8.49
C LEU A 200 18.25 -12.65 8.91
N PRO A 201 18.55 -13.03 10.17
CA PRO A 201 18.49 -14.41 10.59
C PRO A 201 17.11 -15.07 10.40
N VAL A 202 16.02 -14.32 10.63
CA VAL A 202 14.66 -14.83 10.39
C VAL A 202 14.44 -15.07 8.90
N LEU A 203 14.85 -14.13 8.04
CA LEU A 203 14.72 -14.28 6.59
C LEU A 203 15.51 -15.44 6.03
N ILE A 204 16.72 -15.69 6.52
CA ILE A 204 17.54 -16.85 6.09
C ILE A 204 16.80 -18.16 6.30
N PHE A 205 16.01 -18.28 7.36
CA PHE A 205 15.27 -19.51 7.67
C PHE A 205 13.86 -19.56 7.06
N THR A 206 13.25 -18.41 6.75
CA THR A 206 11.85 -18.36 6.31
C THR A 206 11.69 -18.02 4.83
N THR A 207 12.54 -17.15 4.30
CA THR A 207 12.52 -16.66 2.90
C THR A 207 13.95 -16.41 2.41
N PRO A 208 14.78 -17.46 2.25
CA PRO A 208 16.21 -17.31 1.96
C PRO A 208 16.51 -16.54 0.66
N GLU A 209 15.60 -16.58 -0.31
CA GLU A 209 15.72 -15.82 -1.56
C GLU A 209 15.60 -14.30 -1.37
N THR A 210 15.07 -13.87 -0.22
CA THR A 210 14.93 -12.45 0.14
C THR A 210 16.09 -11.95 1.00
N ALA A 211 16.78 -12.88 1.69
CA ALA A 211 17.90 -12.56 2.58
C ALA A 211 19.16 -12.23 1.77
#